data_9e322b9954c8ea899dc3e54592b8d5e0
#
_entry.id   9e322b9954c8ea899dc3e54592b8d5e0
#
_cell.length_a   1.000
_cell.length_b   1.000
_cell.length_c   1.000
_cell.angle_alpha   90.00
_cell.angle_beta   90.00
_cell.angle_gamma   90.00
#
_symmetry.space_group_name_H-M   'P 1'
#
loop_
_entity.id
_entity.type
_entity.pdbx_description
1 polymer ?
#
loop_
_entity_poly.entity_id
_entity_poly.type
_entity_poly.pdbx_seq_one_letter_code
_entity_poly.pdbx_strand_id
1 'polypeptide(L)'
;MLMRKLLFVLAAALMLAVSCERVDHSGEKYYPDTAYLPLDTVAKLFSVLPIEAGHMQEVHDAVSSSSGNGYDEEYLMKDLFESPGAGVGMDPKSRAVRTKSYARPLKELIAEHFAAMTKAAGDSERGAMTPEEYLDALEKSDIQIYWPYSEKWDGSEWPIITFDPGNGAEVNVGYRMREKSDGSKYVEEVIVDEEMAAEHPVWVVNRNDDCQYESLEMIKKRDPEWGTGGGAIVIRPSGVATGLPVQASSSGTVRSLVLKDFLMHRNYDCWFAGASEFFFKVGSVENFTASTEAELKLYNPQITDFMLVVKRNQVGQRIPMNIMLVSQWTDQLDNIAFLLTEDDGGTRTEWKCSAVVKVKSKSYGFDVSLPFNSRDDIVWRGELSARYLEKYDGITSRFGDVDLTFSFLER
;
A
#
# COMPACT_ATOMS: atom_id res chain seq x y z
N MET A 1 1.98 -30.99 30.76
CA MET A 1 1.62 -32.03 29.78
C MET A 1 0.91 -31.41 28.54
N LEU A 2 0.06 -30.41 28.74
CA LEU A 2 -0.65 -29.73 27.65
C LEU A 2 0.27 -28.86 26.78
N MET A 3 1.21 -28.11 27.39
CA MET A 3 2.24 -27.33 26.68
C MET A 3 3.11 -28.18 25.73
N ARG A 4 3.46 -29.39 26.13
CA ARG A 4 4.18 -30.33 25.25
C ARG A 4 3.35 -30.77 24.04
N LYS A 5 2.03 -30.88 24.18
CA LYS A 5 1.14 -31.25 23.06
C LYS A 5 0.91 -30.07 22.09
N LEU A 6 0.84 -28.83 22.59
CA LEU A 6 0.73 -27.65 21.76
C LEU A 6 2.03 -27.36 20.99
N LEU A 7 3.19 -27.54 21.65
CA LEU A 7 4.50 -27.48 21.01
C LEU A 7 4.66 -28.53 19.89
N PHE A 8 4.16 -29.76 20.11
CA PHE A 8 4.19 -30.82 19.09
C PHE A 8 3.31 -30.50 17.88
N VAL A 9 2.16 -29.89 18.06
CA VAL A 9 1.25 -29.51 16.96
C VAL A 9 1.86 -28.34 16.15
N LEU A 10 2.52 -27.38 16.80
CA LEU A 10 3.18 -26.27 16.11
C LEU A 10 4.44 -26.71 15.34
N ALA A 11 5.25 -27.60 15.94
CA ALA A 11 6.39 -28.22 15.25
C ALA A 11 5.96 -29.09 14.07
N ALA A 12 4.87 -29.85 14.20
CA ALA A 12 4.29 -30.61 13.10
C ALA A 12 3.71 -29.72 11.99
N ALA A 13 3.14 -28.57 12.33
CA ALA A 13 2.65 -27.61 11.34
C ALA A 13 3.79 -26.91 10.57
N LEU A 14 4.91 -26.61 11.22
CA LEU A 14 6.12 -26.11 10.54
C LEU A 14 6.70 -27.15 9.55
N MET A 15 6.62 -28.45 9.88
CA MET A 15 7.13 -29.50 9.00
C MET A 15 6.26 -29.78 7.77
N LEU A 16 4.96 -29.54 7.84
CA LEU A 16 4.08 -29.67 6.69
C LEU A 16 4.27 -28.58 5.63
N ALA A 17 4.82 -27.42 6.03
CA ALA A 17 5.07 -26.32 5.11
C ALA A 17 6.23 -26.56 4.12
N VAL A 18 7.12 -27.53 4.39
CA VAL A 18 8.25 -27.88 3.51
C VAL A 18 7.89 -28.93 2.45
N SER A 19 6.69 -29.53 2.53
CA SER A 19 6.23 -30.58 1.62
C SER A 19 5.04 -30.17 0.76
N CYS A 20 5.05 -28.98 0.17
CA CYS A 20 4.05 -28.64 -0.84
C CYS A 20 4.63 -28.79 -2.24
N GLU A 21 4.09 -29.74 -2.98
CA GLU A 21 4.18 -29.82 -4.43
C GLU A 21 3.79 -28.47 -5.04
N ARG A 22 4.57 -28.02 -6.03
CA ARG A 22 4.29 -26.87 -6.88
C ARG A 22 2.90 -27.05 -7.51
N VAL A 23 1.91 -26.37 -6.99
CA VAL A 23 0.67 -26.11 -7.71
C VAL A 23 0.88 -24.79 -8.43
N ASP A 24 0.97 -24.88 -9.76
CA ASP A 24 1.11 -23.76 -10.66
C ASP A 24 -0.23 -23.01 -10.74
N HIS A 25 -0.42 -22.06 -9.83
CA HIS A 25 -1.49 -21.08 -9.95
C HIS A 25 -0.93 -19.85 -10.66
N SER A 26 -1.21 -19.77 -11.95
CA SER A 26 -0.96 -18.61 -12.80
C SER A 26 -1.56 -17.35 -12.18
N GLY A 27 -0.74 -16.57 -11.48
CA GLY A 27 -1.12 -15.29 -10.87
C GLY A 27 -0.33 -14.87 -9.64
N GLU A 28 0.49 -15.74 -9.06
CA GLU A 28 1.32 -15.35 -7.91
C GLU A 28 2.55 -14.54 -8.35
N LYS A 29 2.83 -13.44 -7.61
CA LYS A 29 4.09 -12.70 -7.75
C LYS A 29 5.24 -13.69 -7.56
N TYR A 30 6.06 -13.89 -8.59
CA TYR A 30 7.24 -14.75 -8.54
C TYR A 30 8.33 -14.06 -7.72
N TYR A 31 8.56 -14.52 -6.49
CA TYR A 31 9.72 -14.18 -5.67
C TYR A 31 10.73 -15.34 -5.78
N PRO A 32 11.81 -15.21 -6.56
CA PRO A 32 12.59 -16.36 -7.00
C PRO A 32 13.43 -17.07 -5.94
N ASP A 33 13.58 -16.58 -4.71
CA ASP A 33 14.47 -17.18 -3.72
C ASP A 33 14.05 -17.06 -2.24
N THR A 34 12.80 -16.69 -1.94
CA THR A 34 12.35 -16.66 -0.53
C THR A 34 11.44 -17.85 -0.23
N ALA A 35 11.72 -18.55 0.88
CA ALA A 35 10.82 -19.59 1.36
C ALA A 35 9.43 -18.99 1.61
N TYR A 36 8.40 -19.54 0.96
CA TYR A 36 7.02 -19.11 1.18
C TYR A 36 6.60 -19.45 2.62
N LEU A 37 6.34 -18.43 3.43
CA LEU A 37 5.84 -18.59 4.79
C LEU A 37 4.31 -18.44 4.78
N PRO A 38 3.54 -19.48 5.20
CA PRO A 38 2.09 -19.39 5.31
C PRO A 38 1.68 -18.40 6.40
N LEU A 39 0.72 -17.52 6.12
CA LEU A 39 0.27 -16.47 7.04
C LEU A 39 -0.32 -17.05 8.33
N ASP A 40 -1.06 -18.15 8.24
CA ASP A 40 -1.62 -18.85 9.40
C ASP A 40 -0.54 -19.37 10.35
N THR A 41 0.59 -19.81 9.80
CA THR A 41 1.74 -20.29 10.58
C THR A 41 2.41 -19.12 11.32
N VAL A 42 2.57 -17.99 10.66
CA VAL A 42 3.13 -16.77 11.28
C VAL A 42 2.17 -16.24 12.34
N ALA A 43 0.86 -16.21 12.08
CA ALA A 43 -0.13 -15.80 13.07
C ALA A 43 -0.13 -16.71 14.32
N LYS A 44 -0.05 -18.03 14.13
CA LYS A 44 0.08 -18.98 15.23
C LYS A 44 1.37 -18.78 16.04
N LEU A 45 2.49 -18.47 15.36
CA LEU A 45 3.72 -18.11 16.04
C LEU A 45 3.50 -16.88 16.95
N PHE A 46 2.99 -15.79 16.41
CA PHE A 46 2.76 -14.58 17.20
C PHE A 46 1.81 -14.80 18.37
N SER A 47 0.81 -15.65 18.22
CA SER A 47 -0.19 -15.95 19.25
C SER A 47 0.37 -16.60 20.51
N VAL A 48 1.53 -17.28 20.42
CA VAL A 48 2.17 -17.97 21.56
C VAL A 48 3.32 -17.17 22.16
N LEU A 49 3.71 -16.05 21.54
CA LEU A 49 4.73 -15.15 22.08
C LEU A 49 4.24 -14.51 23.39
N PRO A 50 5.13 -14.37 24.40
CA PRO A 50 4.81 -13.65 25.64
C PRO A 50 4.88 -12.13 25.40
N ILE A 51 3.93 -11.63 24.56
CA ILE A 51 3.83 -10.20 24.26
C ILE A 51 3.63 -9.41 25.56
N GLU A 52 4.33 -8.30 25.69
CA GLU A 52 4.30 -7.37 26.83
C GLU A 52 3.98 -5.96 26.33
N ALA A 53 3.70 -5.03 27.26
CA ALA A 53 3.34 -3.64 26.92
C ALA A 53 4.39 -2.96 26.02
N GLY A 54 5.68 -3.27 26.19
CA GLY A 54 6.75 -2.75 25.34
C GLY A 54 6.63 -3.17 23.88
N HIS A 55 6.23 -4.43 23.63
CA HIS A 55 6.02 -4.95 22.27
C HIS A 55 4.77 -4.35 21.62
N MET A 56 3.69 -4.20 22.42
CA MET A 56 2.47 -3.50 21.96
C MET A 56 2.80 -2.06 21.54
N GLN A 57 3.60 -1.35 22.37
CA GLN A 57 4.01 0.01 22.05
C GLN A 57 4.92 0.08 20.81
N GLU A 58 5.80 -0.90 20.62
CA GLU A 58 6.65 -1.00 19.41
C GLU A 58 5.80 -1.09 18.16
N VAL A 59 4.85 -2.03 18.13
CA VAL A 59 3.98 -2.22 16.96
C VAL A 59 3.07 -0.99 16.76
N HIS A 60 2.50 -0.45 17.83
CA HIS A 60 1.66 0.76 17.76
C HIS A 60 2.43 1.98 17.21
N ASP A 61 3.67 2.21 17.66
CA ASP A 61 4.50 3.30 17.18
C ASP A 61 4.83 3.10 15.67
N ALA A 62 5.08 1.86 15.26
CA ALA A 62 5.39 1.53 13.87
C ALA A 62 4.19 1.75 12.93
N VAL A 63 3.02 1.19 13.26
CA VAL A 63 1.80 1.33 12.44
C VAL A 63 1.32 2.79 12.41
N SER A 64 1.46 3.53 13.53
CA SER A 64 1.17 4.96 13.57
C SER A 64 2.10 5.77 12.69
N SER A 65 3.39 5.40 12.63
CA SER A 65 4.38 6.05 11.77
C SER A 65 4.10 5.77 10.29
N SER A 66 3.79 4.53 9.92
CA SER A 66 3.39 4.14 8.58
C SER A 66 2.17 4.95 8.12
N SER A 67 1.12 4.94 8.93
CA SER A 67 -0.09 5.74 8.74
C SER A 67 0.19 7.23 8.59
N GLY A 68 1.07 7.81 9.42
CA GLY A 68 1.50 9.21 9.34
C GLY A 68 2.35 9.52 8.11
N ASN A 69 2.86 8.51 7.44
CA ASN A 69 3.56 8.58 6.16
C ASN A 69 2.65 8.33 4.96
N GLY A 70 1.33 8.19 5.17
CA GLY A 70 0.33 8.04 4.10
C GLY A 70 0.24 6.64 3.53
N TYR A 71 0.72 5.64 4.27
CA TYR A 71 0.48 4.22 4.04
C TYR A 71 -0.62 3.71 4.99
N ASP A 72 -0.90 2.43 4.97
CA ASP A 72 -1.83 1.86 5.92
C ASP A 72 -1.22 1.70 7.33
N GLU A 73 -1.99 1.19 8.27
CA GLU A 73 -1.60 0.91 9.66
C GLU A 73 -0.81 -0.39 9.73
N GLU A 74 0.36 -0.41 9.11
CA GLU A 74 1.16 -1.59 8.82
C GLU A 74 2.57 -1.54 9.41
N TYR A 75 3.13 -2.72 9.74
CA TYR A 75 4.50 -2.90 10.18
C TYR A 75 5.13 -4.08 9.44
N LEU A 76 5.94 -3.78 8.40
CA LEU A 76 6.57 -4.80 7.58
C LEU A 76 7.62 -5.58 8.39
N MET A 77 7.73 -6.89 8.13
CA MET A 77 8.73 -7.74 8.81
C MET A 77 10.14 -7.24 8.53
N LYS A 78 10.48 -6.81 7.31
CA LYS A 78 11.80 -6.24 7.01
C LYS A 78 12.14 -5.04 7.92
N ASP A 79 11.16 -4.15 8.19
CA ASP A 79 11.37 -2.98 9.05
C ASP A 79 11.46 -3.39 10.52
N LEU A 80 10.75 -4.45 10.93
CA LEU A 80 10.83 -5.02 12.26
C LEU A 80 12.22 -5.59 12.55
N PHE A 81 12.88 -6.19 11.57
CA PHE A 81 14.22 -6.79 11.73
C PHE A 81 15.37 -5.80 11.51
N GLU A 82 15.15 -4.63 10.92
CA GLU A 82 16.16 -3.59 10.80
C GLU A 82 16.61 -3.04 12.17
N SER A 83 17.88 -2.65 12.26
CA SER A 83 18.41 -2.03 13.48
C SER A 83 17.87 -0.59 13.63
N PRO A 84 17.51 -0.16 14.85
CA PRO A 84 17.14 1.22 15.12
C PRO A 84 18.27 2.16 14.69
N GLY A 85 17.95 3.18 13.90
CA GLY A 85 18.92 4.16 13.44
C GLY A 85 19.61 3.84 12.11
N ALA A 86 19.40 2.67 11.51
CA ALA A 86 19.89 2.38 10.16
C ALA A 86 19.17 3.24 9.08
N GLY A 87 17.99 3.75 9.39
CA GLY A 87 17.16 4.55 8.47
C GLY A 87 17.30 6.06 8.59
N VAL A 88 18.34 6.61 9.24
CA VAL A 88 18.58 8.06 9.29
C VAL A 88 19.11 8.62 7.96
N GLY A 89 19.38 7.78 7.00
CA GLY A 89 19.56 8.16 5.60
C GLY A 89 18.31 7.75 4.86
N MET A 90 17.29 8.62 4.83
CA MET A 90 16.09 8.51 4.02
C MET A 90 16.22 7.50 2.87
N ASP A 91 16.00 6.22 3.14
CA ASP A 91 15.51 5.35 2.08
C ASP A 91 14.07 5.82 1.84
N PRO A 92 13.76 6.38 0.66
CA PRO A 92 12.40 6.82 0.32
C PRO A 92 11.38 5.68 0.40
N LYS A 93 11.83 4.45 0.60
CA LYS A 93 11.04 3.23 0.70
C LYS A 93 10.80 2.75 2.13
N SER A 94 11.41 3.38 3.14
CA SER A 94 11.14 3.04 4.53
C SER A 94 9.84 3.68 4.99
N ARG A 95 8.81 2.89 5.23
CA ARG A 95 7.48 3.33 5.62
C ARG A 95 7.41 3.71 7.09
N ALA A 96 8.04 2.91 7.95
CA ALA A 96 8.11 3.14 9.38
C ALA A 96 9.44 3.79 9.75
N VAL A 97 9.41 5.07 10.11
CA VAL A 97 10.59 5.74 10.68
C VAL A 97 10.72 5.29 12.14
N ARG A 98 11.60 4.35 12.41
CA ARG A 98 11.95 3.97 13.78
C ARG A 98 12.80 5.05 14.44
N THR A 99 12.18 5.85 15.29
CA THR A 99 12.85 6.88 16.08
C THR A 99 13.19 6.40 17.50
N LYS A 100 12.67 5.25 17.93
CA LYS A 100 12.80 4.75 19.30
C LYS A 100 13.52 3.40 19.34
N SER A 101 14.34 3.22 20.41
CA SER A 101 14.86 1.92 20.81
C SER A 101 13.96 1.33 21.89
N TYR A 102 13.62 0.07 21.76
CA TYR A 102 12.88 -0.70 22.76
C TYR A 102 13.86 -1.59 23.53
N ALA A 103 13.69 -1.73 24.84
CA ALA A 103 14.58 -2.50 25.69
C ALA A 103 14.61 -3.99 25.29
N ARG A 104 13.49 -4.49 24.80
CA ARG A 104 13.30 -5.85 24.27
C ARG A 104 12.40 -5.77 23.06
N PRO A 105 12.96 -5.59 21.87
CA PRO A 105 12.16 -5.46 20.65
C PRO A 105 11.48 -6.79 20.27
N LEU A 106 10.38 -6.71 19.54
CA LEU A 106 9.59 -7.89 19.11
C LEU A 106 10.44 -8.91 18.34
N LYS A 107 11.42 -8.48 17.55
CA LYS A 107 12.36 -9.37 16.86
C LYS A 107 13.17 -10.28 17.79
N GLU A 108 13.60 -9.77 18.96
CA GLU A 108 14.31 -10.57 19.94
C GLU A 108 13.39 -11.61 20.57
N LEU A 109 12.14 -11.23 20.87
CA LEU A 109 11.13 -12.13 21.38
C LEU A 109 10.84 -13.30 20.41
N ILE A 110 10.75 -13.02 19.12
CA ILE A 110 10.59 -14.03 18.07
C ILE A 110 11.82 -14.95 18.05
N ALA A 111 13.05 -14.40 18.03
CA ALA A 111 14.29 -15.17 17.99
C ALA A 111 14.45 -16.07 19.24
N GLU A 112 14.18 -15.55 20.44
CA GLU A 112 14.21 -16.33 21.68
C GLU A 112 13.21 -17.48 21.68
N HIS A 113 12.01 -17.24 21.14
CA HIS A 113 10.97 -18.27 21.05
C HIS A 113 11.41 -19.42 20.14
N PHE A 114 11.95 -19.12 18.95
CA PHE A 114 12.49 -20.12 18.04
C PHE A 114 13.67 -20.89 18.65
N ALA A 115 14.60 -20.23 19.29
CA ALA A 115 15.72 -20.86 19.95
C ALA A 115 15.25 -21.81 21.07
N ALA A 116 14.19 -21.47 21.79
CA ALA A 116 13.60 -22.33 22.82
C ALA A 116 12.91 -23.56 22.20
N MET A 117 12.20 -23.40 21.09
CA MET A 117 11.56 -24.49 20.36
C MET A 117 12.56 -25.50 19.81
N THR A 118 13.64 -25.05 19.18
CA THR A 118 14.70 -25.90 18.63
C THR A 118 15.36 -26.73 19.72
N LYS A 119 15.65 -26.16 20.90
CA LYS A 119 16.17 -26.90 22.05
C LYS A 119 15.20 -27.97 22.57
N ALA A 120 13.90 -27.72 22.47
CA ALA A 120 12.88 -28.67 22.93
C ALA A 120 12.65 -29.84 21.96
N ALA A 121 12.87 -29.63 20.65
CA ALA A 121 12.67 -30.63 19.61
C ALA A 121 13.80 -31.67 19.53
N GLY A 122 15.02 -31.32 19.95
CA GLY A 122 16.19 -32.22 19.89
C GLY A 122 16.67 -32.49 18.44
N ASP A 123 17.74 -33.29 18.30
CA ASP A 123 18.38 -33.61 16.98
C ASP A 123 17.52 -34.43 16.01
N SER A 124 16.23 -34.63 16.28
CA SER A 124 15.40 -35.61 15.56
C SER A 124 14.82 -35.13 14.23
N GLU A 125 14.96 -33.85 13.85
CA GLU A 125 14.26 -33.30 12.67
C GLU A 125 15.22 -32.80 11.61
N ARG A 126 15.72 -33.72 10.80
CA ARG A 126 16.42 -33.38 9.55
C ARG A 126 15.40 -32.79 8.55
N GLY A 127 15.47 -31.48 8.29
CA GLY A 127 14.66 -30.79 7.26
C GLY A 127 13.80 -29.66 7.79
N ALA A 128 13.73 -29.40 9.10
CA ALA A 128 13.09 -28.20 9.63
C ALA A 128 14.00 -26.99 9.46
N MET A 129 13.40 -25.86 9.14
CA MET A 129 14.07 -24.56 9.04
C MET A 129 14.70 -24.19 10.40
N THR A 130 15.95 -23.76 10.39
CA THR A 130 16.60 -23.24 11.61
C THR A 130 15.96 -21.93 12.06
N PRO A 131 16.13 -21.50 13.32
CA PRO A 131 15.66 -20.17 13.77
C PRO A 131 16.19 -19.05 12.89
N GLU A 132 17.45 -19.10 12.51
CA GLU A 132 18.11 -18.11 11.69
C GLU A 132 17.54 -18.08 10.26
N GLU A 133 17.30 -19.25 9.66
CA GLU A 133 16.67 -19.36 8.34
C GLU A 133 15.23 -18.85 8.36
N TYR A 134 14.48 -19.09 9.43
CA TYR A 134 13.12 -18.58 9.54
C TYR A 134 13.08 -17.04 9.70
N LEU A 135 13.97 -16.50 10.54
CA LEU A 135 14.10 -15.06 10.73
C LEU A 135 14.53 -14.37 9.42
N ASP A 136 15.49 -14.95 8.71
CA ASP A 136 15.92 -14.46 7.40
C ASP A 136 14.78 -14.50 6.35
N ALA A 137 13.98 -15.57 6.38
CA ALA A 137 12.80 -15.69 5.51
C ALA A 137 11.71 -14.67 5.85
N LEU A 138 11.47 -14.39 7.14
CA LEU A 138 10.55 -13.33 7.58
C LEU A 138 11.04 -11.94 7.15
N GLU A 139 12.32 -11.63 7.40
CA GLU A 139 12.90 -10.34 7.03
C GLU A 139 12.83 -10.06 5.53
N LYS A 140 13.01 -11.10 4.70
CA LYS A 140 12.94 -11.00 3.24
C LYS A 140 11.55 -11.13 2.66
N SER A 141 10.55 -11.42 3.48
CA SER A 141 9.17 -11.61 3.04
C SER A 141 8.45 -10.28 2.83
N ASP A 142 7.31 -10.35 2.15
CA ASP A 142 6.30 -9.29 2.05
C ASP A 142 5.30 -9.31 3.21
N ILE A 143 5.54 -10.13 4.24
CA ILE A 143 4.66 -10.25 5.40
C ILE A 143 4.74 -8.99 6.26
N GLN A 144 3.59 -8.62 6.81
CA GLN A 144 3.44 -7.50 7.72
C GLN A 144 2.45 -7.80 8.85
N ILE A 145 2.51 -6.96 9.90
CA ILE A 145 1.44 -6.83 10.89
C ILE A 145 0.59 -5.64 10.46
N TYR A 146 -0.64 -5.86 10.09
CA TYR A 146 -1.64 -4.84 9.90
C TYR A 146 -2.46 -4.72 11.19
N TRP A 147 -2.60 -3.49 11.73
CA TRP A 147 -3.36 -3.24 12.95
C TRP A 147 -4.45 -2.19 12.69
N PRO A 148 -5.61 -2.61 12.15
CA PRO A 148 -6.71 -1.70 11.87
C PRO A 148 -7.21 -1.03 13.17
N TYR A 149 -7.59 0.24 13.06
CA TYR A 149 -8.10 1.04 14.18
C TYR A 149 -7.10 1.19 15.34
N SER A 150 -5.81 1.12 15.07
CA SER A 150 -4.75 1.21 16.08
C SER A 150 -4.82 2.50 16.92
N GLU A 151 -5.38 3.57 16.37
CA GLU A 151 -5.59 4.85 17.05
C GLU A 151 -6.57 4.78 18.24
N LYS A 152 -7.38 3.71 18.33
CA LYS A 152 -8.31 3.50 19.44
C LYS A 152 -7.68 2.80 20.64
N TRP A 153 -6.48 2.25 20.48
CA TRP A 153 -5.83 1.50 21.55
C TRP A 153 -5.41 2.40 22.70
N ASP A 154 -5.86 2.07 23.91
CA ASP A 154 -5.64 2.84 25.14
C ASP A 154 -4.49 2.30 26.03
N GLY A 155 -3.80 1.24 25.58
CA GLY A 155 -2.72 0.61 26.30
C GLY A 155 -3.15 -0.50 27.26
N SER A 156 -4.41 -0.85 27.36
CA SER A 156 -4.94 -1.77 28.37
C SER A 156 -5.09 -3.22 27.90
N GLU A 157 -5.28 -3.45 26.60
CA GLU A 157 -5.57 -4.78 26.04
C GLU A 157 -4.40 -5.35 25.22
N TRP A 158 -4.31 -6.70 25.25
CA TRP A 158 -3.39 -7.48 24.42
C TRP A 158 -4.01 -7.83 23.08
N PRO A 159 -3.20 -8.04 22.02
CA PRO A 159 -3.73 -8.24 20.70
C PRO A 159 -4.39 -9.61 20.55
N ILE A 160 -5.45 -9.66 19.78
CA ILE A 160 -5.92 -10.88 19.13
C ILE A 160 -5.12 -11.01 17.83
N ILE A 161 -4.49 -12.16 17.62
CA ILE A 161 -3.69 -12.39 16.41
C ILE A 161 -4.55 -13.16 15.40
N THR A 162 -4.65 -12.67 14.19
CA THR A 162 -5.32 -13.34 13.07
C THR A 162 -4.49 -13.23 11.80
N PHE A 163 -4.99 -13.68 10.68
CA PHE A 163 -4.31 -13.61 9.39
C PHE A 163 -5.33 -13.41 8.26
N ASP A 164 -4.85 -12.86 7.13
CA ASP A 164 -5.67 -12.78 5.92
C ASP A 164 -5.82 -14.17 5.30
N PRO A 165 -7.06 -14.68 5.15
CA PRO A 165 -7.31 -15.96 4.50
C PRO A 165 -7.09 -15.94 2.98
N GLY A 166 -6.91 -14.77 2.35
CA GLY A 166 -6.61 -14.61 0.93
C GLY A 166 -7.75 -14.95 -0.03
N ASN A 167 -8.98 -15.08 0.47
CA ASN A 167 -10.16 -15.48 -0.30
C ASN A 167 -11.31 -14.47 -0.25
N GLY A 168 -11.05 -13.24 0.24
CA GLY A 168 -12.05 -12.20 0.41
C GLY A 168 -13.07 -12.47 1.53
N ALA A 169 -12.77 -13.40 2.47
CA ALA A 169 -13.65 -13.66 3.59
C ALA A 169 -13.62 -12.49 4.59
N GLU A 170 -14.80 -12.16 5.15
CA GLU A 170 -14.96 -11.12 6.16
C GLU A 170 -14.82 -11.65 7.61
N VAL A 171 -14.62 -12.96 7.77
CA VAL A 171 -14.54 -13.64 9.07
C VAL A 171 -13.45 -14.70 9.02
N ASN A 172 -12.60 -14.74 10.07
CA ASN A 172 -11.56 -15.75 10.20
C ASN A 172 -11.37 -16.15 11.67
N VAL A 173 -10.57 -17.21 11.90
CA VAL A 173 -10.12 -17.59 13.23
C VAL A 173 -9.04 -16.61 13.71
N GLY A 174 -9.13 -16.21 14.97
CA GLY A 174 -8.10 -15.47 15.68
C GLY A 174 -7.67 -16.18 16.95
N TYR A 175 -6.55 -15.76 17.49
CA TYR A 175 -5.88 -16.35 18.64
C TYR A 175 -5.71 -15.29 19.73
N ARG A 176 -6.35 -15.49 20.88
CA ARG A 176 -6.27 -14.60 22.04
C ARG A 176 -5.51 -15.26 23.19
N MET A 177 -4.48 -14.61 23.71
CA MET A 177 -3.81 -15.05 24.91
C MET A 177 -4.68 -14.81 26.14
N ARG A 178 -4.89 -15.85 26.94
CA ARG A 178 -5.65 -15.81 28.21
C ARG A 178 -4.78 -16.29 29.36
N GLU A 179 -5.09 -15.78 30.55
CA GLU A 179 -4.46 -16.20 31.78
C GLU A 179 -5.48 -16.93 32.67
N LYS A 180 -5.10 -18.07 33.21
CA LYS A 180 -5.89 -18.81 34.18
C LYS A 180 -5.68 -18.29 35.58
N SER A 181 -6.56 -18.69 36.50
CA SER A 181 -6.46 -18.33 37.93
C SER A 181 -5.16 -18.80 38.62
N ASP A 182 -4.47 -19.77 38.06
CA ASP A 182 -3.17 -20.27 38.53
C ASP A 182 -1.96 -19.52 37.91
N GLY A 183 -2.22 -18.45 37.13
CA GLY A 183 -1.19 -17.67 36.44
C GLY A 183 -0.67 -18.32 35.14
N SER A 184 -1.12 -19.51 34.78
CA SER A 184 -0.74 -20.15 33.51
C SER A 184 -1.47 -19.49 32.33
N LYS A 185 -0.74 -19.30 31.21
CA LYS A 185 -1.29 -18.73 29.98
C LYS A 185 -1.71 -19.83 28.99
N TYR A 186 -2.74 -19.58 28.23
CA TYR A 186 -3.20 -20.45 27.15
C TYR A 186 -3.71 -19.58 25.98
N VAL A 187 -3.74 -20.15 24.80
CA VAL A 187 -4.30 -19.52 23.61
C VAL A 187 -5.74 -20.00 23.44
N GLU A 188 -6.66 -19.06 23.34
CA GLU A 188 -8.06 -19.28 23.01
C GLU A 188 -8.29 -18.95 21.54
N GLU A 189 -8.96 -19.85 20.80
CA GLU A 189 -9.42 -19.54 19.46
C GLU A 189 -10.75 -18.76 19.56
N VAL A 190 -10.83 -17.67 18.81
CA VAL A 190 -12.00 -16.78 18.71
C VAL A 190 -12.34 -16.53 17.25
N ILE A 191 -13.56 -16.17 16.96
CA ILE A 191 -13.94 -15.70 15.63
C ILE A 191 -13.65 -14.18 15.58
N VAL A 192 -13.00 -13.75 14.53
CA VAL A 192 -12.61 -12.35 14.33
C VAL A 192 -13.23 -11.83 13.04
N ASP A 193 -13.87 -10.70 13.14
CA ASP A 193 -14.44 -9.89 12.07
C ASP A 193 -14.04 -8.41 12.26
N GLU A 194 -14.47 -7.55 11.37
CA GLU A 194 -14.14 -6.11 11.43
C GLU A 194 -14.73 -5.42 12.67
N GLU A 195 -15.90 -5.87 13.17
CA GLU A 195 -16.52 -5.31 14.39
C GLU A 195 -15.62 -5.61 15.62
N MET A 196 -15.10 -6.82 15.71
CA MET A 196 -14.12 -7.21 16.74
C MET A 196 -12.84 -6.36 16.63
N ALA A 197 -12.35 -6.10 15.43
CA ALA A 197 -11.14 -5.28 15.21
C ALA A 197 -11.39 -3.79 15.53
N ALA A 198 -12.61 -3.30 15.37
CA ALA A 198 -13.00 -1.93 15.74
C ALA A 198 -13.12 -1.72 17.25
N GLU A 199 -13.33 -2.79 18.05
CA GLU A 199 -13.52 -2.75 19.51
C GLU A 199 -12.28 -3.20 20.29
N HIS A 200 -11.43 -4.06 19.71
CA HIS A 200 -10.27 -4.66 20.36
C HIS A 200 -9.01 -4.51 19.50
N PRO A 201 -7.80 -4.50 20.10
CA PRO A 201 -6.57 -4.56 19.33
C PRO A 201 -6.48 -5.91 18.59
N VAL A 202 -6.47 -5.87 17.26
CA VAL A 202 -6.30 -7.05 16.40
C VAL A 202 -5.08 -6.84 15.52
N TRP A 203 -4.13 -7.77 15.56
CA TRP A 203 -3.02 -7.84 14.64
C TRP A 203 -3.33 -8.84 13.55
N VAL A 204 -3.47 -8.37 12.34
CA VAL A 204 -3.67 -9.19 11.15
C VAL A 204 -2.32 -9.45 10.51
N VAL A 205 -1.95 -10.71 10.35
CA VAL A 205 -0.79 -11.11 9.55
C VAL A 205 -1.27 -11.20 8.11
N ASN A 206 -0.82 -10.30 7.26
CA ASN A 206 -1.15 -10.26 5.84
C ASN A 206 0.10 -9.99 4.98
N ARG A 207 -0.06 -9.81 3.68
CA ARG A 207 1.00 -9.49 2.74
C ARG A 207 0.90 -8.05 2.31
N ASN A 208 2.05 -7.41 2.19
CA ASN A 208 2.15 -6.08 1.64
C ASN A 208 2.23 -6.16 0.11
N ASP A 209 1.34 -5.47 -0.59
CA ASP A 209 1.26 -5.43 -2.06
C ASP A 209 1.74 -4.10 -2.65
N ASP A 210 1.77 -3.04 -1.86
CA ASP A 210 2.15 -1.69 -2.27
C ASP A 210 3.62 -1.30 -1.98
N CYS A 211 4.48 -2.26 -1.56
CA CYS A 211 5.88 -1.99 -1.15
C CYS A 211 6.76 -1.33 -2.22
N GLN A 212 6.36 -1.35 -3.47
CA GLN A 212 7.07 -0.73 -4.59
C GLN A 212 6.64 0.72 -4.87
N TYR A 213 5.63 1.22 -4.17
CA TYR A 213 5.07 2.55 -4.38
C TYR A 213 5.46 3.51 -3.24
N GLU A 214 5.56 4.78 -3.58
CA GLU A 214 5.75 5.85 -2.61
C GLU A 214 4.42 6.57 -2.40
N SER A 215 4.02 6.74 -1.13
CA SER A 215 2.78 7.41 -0.79
C SER A 215 2.82 8.90 -1.16
N LEU A 216 1.64 9.48 -1.37
CA LEU A 216 1.49 10.91 -1.60
C LEU A 216 2.10 11.76 -0.48
N GLU A 217 1.95 11.33 0.78
CA GLU A 217 2.50 12.05 1.94
C GLU A 217 4.03 12.01 1.97
N MET A 218 4.65 10.89 1.57
CA MET A 218 6.10 10.79 1.46
C MET A 218 6.64 11.68 0.33
N ILE A 219 5.95 11.73 -0.79
CA ILE A 219 6.30 12.62 -1.90
C ILE A 219 6.27 14.07 -1.45
N LYS A 220 5.20 14.51 -0.77
CA LYS A 220 5.07 15.86 -0.23
C LYS A 220 6.12 16.17 0.84
N LYS A 221 6.49 15.19 1.68
CA LYS A 221 7.57 15.34 2.67
C LYS A 221 8.93 15.53 2.02
N ARG A 222 9.20 14.82 0.93
CA ARG A 222 10.44 14.94 0.16
C ARG A 222 10.49 16.23 -0.65
N ASP A 223 9.37 16.62 -1.26
CA ASP A 223 9.21 17.81 -2.07
C ASP A 223 7.94 18.57 -1.66
N PRO A 224 8.04 19.51 -0.70
CA PRO A 224 6.90 20.29 -0.23
C PRO A 224 6.21 21.14 -1.30
N GLU A 225 6.89 21.39 -2.42
CA GLU A 225 6.32 22.13 -3.56
C GLU A 225 5.65 21.19 -4.57
N TRP A 226 5.74 19.88 -4.38
CA TRP A 226 5.11 18.92 -5.26
C TRP A 226 3.58 19.13 -5.30
N GLY A 227 3.03 19.14 -6.49
CA GLY A 227 1.59 19.37 -6.70
C GLY A 227 1.15 20.84 -6.55
N THR A 228 2.03 21.77 -6.12
CA THR A 228 1.70 23.19 -5.98
C THR A 228 2.04 24.03 -7.22
N GLY A 229 2.65 23.40 -8.23
CA GLY A 229 2.86 24.00 -9.55
C GLY A 229 4.29 24.40 -9.89
N GLY A 230 5.28 23.88 -9.18
CA GLY A 230 6.70 24.10 -9.45
C GLY A 230 7.31 23.18 -10.51
N GLY A 231 6.54 22.31 -11.11
CA GLY A 231 6.98 21.35 -12.13
C GLY A 231 6.15 20.07 -12.06
N ALA A 232 5.77 19.51 -13.19
CA ALA A 232 5.12 18.20 -13.22
C ALA A 232 6.15 17.13 -12.81
N ILE A 233 5.98 16.53 -11.64
CA ILE A 233 6.79 15.38 -11.24
C ILE A 233 6.03 14.14 -11.67
N VAL A 234 6.60 13.41 -12.62
CA VAL A 234 6.14 12.09 -13.02
C VAL A 234 6.70 11.10 -12.02
N ILE A 235 5.84 10.49 -11.21
CA ILE A 235 6.23 9.36 -10.36
C ILE A 235 6.35 8.15 -11.26
N ARG A 236 7.55 7.62 -11.35
CA ARG A 236 7.81 6.37 -12.08
C ARG A 236 8.20 5.30 -11.09
N PRO A 237 7.81 4.04 -11.31
CA PRO A 237 8.46 2.93 -10.65
C PRO A 237 9.98 3.07 -10.84
N SER A 238 10.75 2.84 -9.78
CA SER A 238 12.21 3.01 -9.77
C SER A 238 12.86 2.33 -10.98
N GLY A 239 13.44 3.12 -11.91
CA GLY A 239 14.24 2.59 -13.03
C GLY A 239 14.14 3.29 -14.37
N VAL A 240 13.36 4.35 -14.58
CA VAL A 240 13.24 5.00 -15.88
C VAL A 240 13.76 6.45 -15.85
N ALA A 241 14.71 6.76 -16.72
CA ALA A 241 15.37 8.06 -16.82
C ALA A 241 14.45 9.17 -17.35
N THR A 242 14.62 10.37 -16.78
CA THR A 242 13.84 11.58 -17.05
C THR A 242 14.25 12.30 -18.33
N GLY A 243 13.25 12.80 -19.06
CA GLY A 243 13.45 13.78 -20.14
C GLY A 243 13.66 15.22 -19.61
N LEU A 244 14.34 16.03 -20.41
CA LEU A 244 14.71 17.42 -20.10
C LEU A 244 13.51 18.35 -19.92
N PRO A 245 13.60 19.42 -19.10
CA PRO A 245 12.53 20.39 -18.94
C PRO A 245 12.30 21.19 -20.22
N VAL A 246 11.03 21.33 -20.61
CA VAL A 246 10.61 22.16 -21.74
C VAL A 246 10.58 23.62 -21.27
N GLN A 247 11.31 24.50 -21.97
CA GLN A 247 11.28 25.94 -21.73
C GLN A 247 9.91 26.54 -22.07
N ALA A 248 9.30 27.20 -21.11
CA ALA A 248 8.08 27.95 -21.31
C ALA A 248 8.30 29.20 -22.18
N SER A 249 7.60 29.27 -23.29
CA SER A 249 7.43 30.52 -24.04
C SER A 249 5.99 30.62 -24.51
N SER A 250 5.12 31.32 -23.79
CA SER A 250 3.84 31.75 -24.33
C SER A 250 3.29 32.96 -23.60
N SER A 251 2.79 33.90 -24.38
CA SER A 251 2.03 35.09 -23.98
C SER A 251 0.52 34.79 -23.86
N GLY A 252 0.16 33.68 -23.22
CA GLY A 252 -1.25 33.26 -22.99
C GLY A 252 -1.45 32.92 -21.52
N THR A 253 -2.66 33.07 -21.02
CA THR A 253 -3.06 32.60 -19.69
C THR A 253 -2.84 31.11 -19.60
N VAL A 254 -1.91 30.65 -18.73
CA VAL A 254 -1.67 29.24 -18.49
C VAL A 254 -2.58 28.82 -17.35
N ARG A 255 -3.40 27.79 -17.60
CA ARG A 255 -4.24 27.16 -16.58
C ARG A 255 -3.59 25.88 -16.09
N SER A 256 -3.86 25.52 -14.88
CA SER A 256 -3.47 24.21 -14.33
C SER A 256 -4.72 23.45 -13.90
N LEU A 257 -4.82 22.16 -14.26
CA LEU A 257 -5.88 21.28 -13.78
C LEU A 257 -5.48 20.66 -12.45
N VAL A 258 -6.32 20.81 -11.44
CA VAL A 258 -6.08 20.32 -10.07
C VAL A 258 -7.20 19.37 -9.64
N LEU A 259 -6.84 18.24 -9.02
CA LEU A 259 -7.74 17.42 -8.24
C LEU A 259 -7.85 18.04 -6.84
N LYS A 260 -9.03 18.58 -6.50
CA LYS A 260 -9.27 19.29 -5.24
C LYS A 260 -9.53 18.35 -4.08
N ASP A 261 -10.36 17.34 -4.30
CA ASP A 261 -10.74 16.38 -3.27
C ASP A 261 -11.17 15.04 -3.87
N PHE A 262 -11.18 14.04 -2.99
CA PHE A 262 -11.57 12.67 -3.23
C PHE A 262 -12.52 12.19 -2.14
N LEU A 263 -13.48 11.33 -2.45
CA LEU A 263 -14.32 10.64 -1.50
C LEU A 263 -14.64 9.23 -1.99
N MET A 264 -14.32 8.23 -1.19
CA MET A 264 -14.64 6.82 -1.44
C MET A 264 -15.98 6.47 -0.79
N HIS A 265 -16.83 5.72 -1.52
CA HIS A 265 -18.17 5.35 -1.02
C HIS A 265 -18.24 3.94 -0.44
N ARG A 266 -17.28 3.07 -0.73
CA ARG A 266 -17.17 1.72 -0.18
C ARG A 266 -15.70 1.33 -0.05
N ASN A 267 -15.38 0.42 0.84
CA ASN A 267 -14.09 -0.28 0.80
C ASN A 267 -14.05 -1.19 -0.43
N TYR A 268 -12.88 -1.33 -1.02
CA TYR A 268 -12.61 -2.25 -2.11
C TYR A 268 -12.12 -3.58 -1.58
N ASP A 269 -11.16 -3.56 -0.67
CA ASP A 269 -10.61 -4.74 -0.04
C ASP A 269 -11.46 -5.29 1.11
N CYS A 270 -11.30 -6.59 1.39
CA CYS A 270 -11.75 -7.15 2.65
C CYS A 270 -10.92 -6.56 3.80
N TRP A 271 -11.47 -6.53 5.00
CA TRP A 271 -10.80 -5.84 6.10
C TRP A 271 -9.49 -6.50 6.56
N PHE A 272 -9.27 -7.79 6.26
CA PHE A 272 -7.99 -8.47 6.51
C PHE A 272 -6.88 -8.06 5.56
N ALA A 273 -7.20 -7.62 4.35
CA ALA A 273 -6.22 -7.19 3.37
C ALA A 273 -5.64 -5.81 3.70
N GLY A 274 -6.46 -4.89 4.17
CA GLY A 274 -6.01 -3.56 4.56
C GLY A 274 -6.94 -2.42 4.15
N ALA A 275 -6.34 -1.28 3.90
CA ALA A 275 -6.95 -0.10 3.30
C ALA A 275 -7.13 -0.29 1.80
N SER A 276 -7.76 0.68 1.13
CA SER A 276 -7.87 0.69 -0.33
C SER A 276 -6.83 1.64 -0.94
N GLU A 277 -6.04 1.14 -1.90
CA GLU A 277 -4.96 1.85 -2.57
C GLU A 277 -5.39 2.35 -3.96
N PHE A 278 -5.65 3.65 -4.07
CA PHE A 278 -6.08 4.25 -5.32
C PHE A 278 -4.92 4.80 -6.14
N PHE A 279 -4.78 4.34 -7.38
CA PHE A 279 -3.84 4.89 -8.35
C PHE A 279 -4.53 5.84 -9.31
N PHE A 280 -4.08 7.09 -9.31
CA PHE A 280 -4.51 8.13 -10.24
C PHE A 280 -3.50 8.24 -11.36
N LYS A 281 -3.93 8.08 -12.60
CA LYS A 281 -3.07 8.18 -13.78
C LYS A 281 -3.70 9.07 -14.83
N VAL A 282 -2.97 10.12 -15.21
CA VAL A 282 -3.41 11.12 -16.17
C VAL A 282 -2.43 11.19 -17.32
N GLY A 283 -2.90 10.98 -18.54
CA GLY A 283 -2.15 11.20 -19.77
C GLY A 283 -2.55 12.52 -20.41
N SER A 284 -1.59 13.42 -20.63
CA SER A 284 -1.84 14.75 -21.19
C SER A 284 -0.73 15.16 -22.17
N VAL A 285 -0.93 16.27 -22.87
CA VAL A 285 0.11 16.97 -23.66
C VAL A 285 0.18 18.39 -23.14
N GLU A 286 1.14 18.66 -22.29
CA GLU A 286 1.29 19.95 -21.63
C GLU A 286 1.94 21.00 -22.53
N ASN A 287 1.61 22.28 -22.27
CA ASN A 287 2.15 23.45 -22.99
C ASN A 287 2.03 23.34 -24.51
N PHE A 288 0.95 22.72 -24.99
CA PHE A 288 0.74 22.50 -26.42
C PHE A 288 0.29 23.79 -27.09
N THR A 289 1.12 24.32 -27.99
CA THR A 289 0.89 25.61 -28.69
C THR A 289 1.20 25.55 -30.20
N ALA A 290 1.07 24.37 -30.82
CA ALA A 290 1.37 24.15 -32.22
C ALA A 290 0.43 24.96 -33.14
N SER A 291 1.02 25.65 -34.12
CA SER A 291 0.31 26.40 -35.17
C SER A 291 0.11 25.58 -36.44
N THR A 292 0.91 24.54 -36.64
CA THR A 292 0.93 23.69 -37.82
C THR A 292 1.01 22.20 -37.45
N GLU A 293 0.55 21.31 -38.33
CA GLU A 293 0.67 19.87 -38.16
C GLU A 293 2.15 19.39 -38.06
N ALA A 294 3.06 20.09 -38.70
CA ALA A 294 4.48 19.76 -38.66
C ALA A 294 5.10 19.95 -37.27
N GLU A 295 4.54 20.80 -36.45
CA GLU A 295 4.99 21.07 -35.06
C GLU A 295 4.53 20.00 -34.07
N LEU A 296 3.55 19.14 -34.42
CA LEU A 296 3.11 18.05 -33.54
C LEU A 296 4.26 17.17 -33.03
N LYS A 297 5.23 16.91 -33.87
CA LYS A 297 6.42 16.09 -33.53
C LYS A 297 7.33 16.71 -32.46
N LEU A 298 7.10 17.98 -32.10
CA LEU A 298 7.87 18.66 -31.03
C LEU A 298 7.31 18.35 -29.64
N TYR A 299 6.12 17.75 -29.55
CA TYR A 299 5.42 17.47 -28.32
C TYR A 299 5.36 15.96 -28.06
N ASN A 300 5.40 15.60 -26.80
CA ASN A 300 5.24 14.24 -26.32
C ASN A 300 4.19 14.22 -25.21
N PRO A 301 3.42 13.14 -25.10
CA PRO A 301 2.50 12.98 -23.99
C PRO A 301 3.27 12.83 -22.67
N GLN A 302 2.67 13.29 -21.60
CA GLN A 302 3.18 13.18 -20.23
C GLN A 302 2.18 12.38 -19.40
N ILE A 303 2.69 11.68 -18.40
CA ILE A 303 1.87 10.91 -17.47
C ILE A 303 2.12 11.45 -16.05
N THR A 304 1.05 11.85 -15.39
CA THR A 304 1.02 12.08 -13.94
C THR A 304 0.46 10.84 -13.29
N ASP A 305 1.18 10.28 -12.31
CA ASP A 305 0.83 9.04 -11.62
C ASP A 305 1.14 9.19 -10.12
N PHE A 306 0.17 8.87 -9.27
CA PHE A 306 0.36 8.88 -7.81
C PHE A 306 -0.64 7.93 -7.13
N MET A 307 -0.29 7.51 -5.91
CA MET A 307 -1.10 6.62 -5.07
C MET A 307 -1.69 7.39 -3.88
N LEU A 308 -2.95 7.09 -3.57
CA LEU A 308 -3.65 7.52 -2.37
C LEU A 308 -4.14 6.30 -1.61
N VAL A 309 -3.69 6.11 -0.38
CA VAL A 309 -4.23 5.11 0.54
C VAL A 309 -5.42 5.71 1.28
N VAL A 310 -6.57 5.03 1.23
CA VAL A 310 -7.81 5.44 1.91
C VAL A 310 -8.18 4.38 2.95
N LYS A 311 -8.00 4.74 4.20
CA LYS A 311 -8.27 3.84 5.32
C LYS A 311 -9.75 3.50 5.46
N ARG A 312 -10.02 2.38 6.06
CA ARG A 312 -11.38 1.88 6.26
C ARG A 312 -12.28 2.88 7.00
N ASN A 313 -11.76 3.57 8.02
CA ASN A 313 -12.49 4.60 8.76
C ASN A 313 -12.71 5.91 7.98
N GLN A 314 -12.13 6.07 6.79
CA GLN A 314 -12.27 7.26 5.93
C GLN A 314 -13.34 7.10 4.84
N VAL A 315 -13.99 5.94 4.73
CA VAL A 315 -15.13 5.75 3.82
C VAL A 315 -16.22 6.80 4.09
N GLY A 316 -16.71 7.43 3.03
CA GLY A 316 -17.69 8.51 3.11
C GLY A 316 -17.14 9.85 3.58
N GLN A 317 -15.85 9.93 3.87
CA GLN A 317 -15.18 11.18 4.24
C GLN A 317 -14.52 11.83 3.02
N ARG A 318 -14.63 13.16 2.95
CA ARG A 318 -13.97 13.93 1.89
C ARG A 318 -12.51 14.19 2.25
N ILE A 319 -11.60 13.71 1.41
CA ILE A 319 -10.16 13.87 1.57
C ILE A 319 -9.68 15.03 0.70
N PRO A 320 -9.16 16.12 1.28
CA PRO A 320 -8.62 17.23 0.51
C PRO A 320 -7.28 16.81 -0.14
N MET A 321 -7.19 16.93 -1.47
CA MET A 321 -6.03 16.52 -2.27
C MET A 321 -5.18 17.71 -2.67
N ASN A 322 -5.77 18.66 -3.42
CA ASN A 322 -5.12 19.83 -4.03
C ASN A 322 -3.88 19.48 -4.87
N ILE A 323 -4.00 18.44 -5.70
CA ILE A 323 -2.90 17.87 -6.50
C ILE A 323 -3.05 18.34 -7.94
N MET A 324 -1.97 18.86 -8.50
CA MET A 324 -1.90 19.24 -9.89
C MET A 324 -1.80 18.02 -10.79
N LEU A 325 -2.78 17.85 -11.68
CA LEU A 325 -2.83 16.77 -12.65
C LEU A 325 -2.20 17.15 -14.00
N VAL A 326 -2.42 18.40 -14.41
CA VAL A 326 -1.85 19.00 -15.64
C VAL A 326 -1.36 20.39 -15.28
N SER A 327 -0.06 20.62 -15.37
CA SER A 327 0.56 21.87 -14.91
C SER A 327 0.37 23.01 -15.91
N GLN A 328 0.34 22.70 -17.20
CA GLN A 328 0.27 23.69 -18.29
C GLN A 328 -0.81 23.29 -19.30
N TRP A 329 -2.06 23.55 -18.91
CA TRP A 329 -3.22 23.38 -19.78
C TRP A 329 -3.36 24.57 -20.71
N THR A 330 -3.35 24.32 -22.02
CA THR A 330 -3.58 25.34 -23.06
C THR A 330 -4.96 25.14 -23.71
N ASP A 331 -5.47 26.16 -24.36
CA ASP A 331 -6.75 26.12 -25.10
C ASP A 331 -6.77 25.06 -26.22
N GLN A 332 -5.59 24.56 -26.60
CA GLN A 332 -5.46 23.51 -27.61
C GLN A 332 -5.50 22.10 -27.05
N LEU A 333 -5.38 21.89 -25.73
CA LEU A 333 -5.56 20.59 -25.11
C LEU A 333 -7.06 20.31 -24.96
N ASP A 334 -7.58 19.39 -25.77
CA ASP A 334 -9.01 19.11 -25.89
C ASP A 334 -9.49 18.00 -24.96
N ASN A 335 -8.68 16.91 -24.85
CA ASN A 335 -8.98 15.81 -23.95
C ASN A 335 -7.71 15.30 -23.26
N ILE A 336 -7.85 14.86 -22.04
CA ILE A 336 -6.85 14.05 -21.32
C ILE A 336 -7.35 12.63 -21.15
N ALA A 337 -6.42 11.67 -21.09
CA ALA A 337 -6.73 10.32 -20.65
C ALA A 337 -6.70 10.27 -19.12
N PHE A 338 -7.70 9.64 -18.50
CA PHE A 338 -7.78 9.49 -17.05
C PHE A 338 -8.11 8.05 -16.69
N LEU A 339 -7.29 7.47 -15.81
CA LEU A 339 -7.45 6.14 -15.27
C LEU A 339 -7.37 6.21 -13.75
N LEU A 340 -8.34 5.62 -13.08
CA LEU A 340 -8.38 5.43 -11.65
C LEU A 340 -8.59 3.95 -11.38
N THR A 341 -7.63 3.32 -10.73
CA THR A 341 -7.67 1.92 -10.31
C THR A 341 -7.48 1.83 -8.80
N GLU A 342 -7.93 0.72 -8.26
CA GLU A 342 -7.58 0.28 -6.93
C GLU A 342 -6.73 -0.99 -7.05
N ASP A 343 -5.68 -1.12 -6.20
CA ASP A 343 -4.64 -2.15 -6.38
C ASP A 343 -5.04 -3.49 -5.77
N ASP A 344 -5.24 -4.48 -6.61
CA ASP A 344 -5.38 -5.90 -6.24
C ASP A 344 -4.16 -6.73 -6.68
N GLY A 345 -3.09 -6.05 -7.12
CA GLY A 345 -1.87 -6.67 -7.61
C GLY A 345 -2.04 -7.38 -8.95
N GLY A 346 -1.24 -8.42 -9.19
CA GLY A 346 -1.24 -9.13 -10.46
C GLY A 346 -0.07 -8.77 -11.36
N THR A 347 -0.20 -9.06 -12.67
CA THR A 347 0.84 -8.76 -13.66
C THR A 347 0.61 -7.39 -14.27
N ARG A 348 1.71 -6.64 -14.45
CA ARG A 348 1.66 -5.31 -15.08
C ARG A 348 1.08 -5.38 -16.49
N THR A 349 0.09 -4.57 -16.77
CA THR A 349 -0.56 -4.36 -18.05
C THR A 349 -0.67 -2.87 -18.37
N GLU A 350 -1.32 -2.49 -19.45
CA GLU A 350 -1.50 -1.09 -19.83
C GLU A 350 -2.83 -0.85 -20.53
N TRP A 351 -3.42 0.29 -20.29
CA TRP A 351 -4.53 0.80 -21.09
C TRP A 351 -4.00 1.76 -22.16
N LYS A 352 -4.16 1.39 -23.43
CA LYS A 352 -3.82 2.24 -24.60
C LYS A 352 -4.94 3.21 -24.83
N CYS A 353 -4.63 4.49 -24.83
CA CYS A 353 -5.58 5.60 -24.96
C CYS A 353 -4.89 6.78 -25.66
N SER A 354 -5.54 7.94 -25.73
CA SER A 354 -4.98 9.12 -26.38
C SER A 354 -5.27 10.38 -25.56
N ALA A 355 -4.28 11.27 -25.49
CA ALA A 355 -4.51 12.67 -25.19
C ALA A 355 -4.78 13.42 -26.51
N VAL A 356 -5.80 14.26 -26.56
CA VAL A 356 -6.25 14.91 -27.80
C VAL A 356 -5.97 16.40 -27.75
N VAL A 357 -5.35 16.90 -28.80
CA VAL A 357 -5.07 18.33 -28.99
C VAL A 357 -5.72 18.86 -30.27
N LYS A 358 -5.90 20.17 -30.37
CA LYS A 358 -6.42 20.84 -31.56
C LYS A 358 -5.37 21.75 -32.19
N VAL A 359 -5.21 21.62 -33.51
CA VAL A 359 -4.49 22.58 -34.32
C VAL A 359 -5.47 23.18 -35.30
N LYS A 360 -5.84 24.44 -35.11
CA LYS A 360 -6.95 25.13 -35.87
C LYS A 360 -8.27 24.36 -35.62
N SER A 361 -8.83 23.79 -36.66
CA SER A 361 -10.12 23.05 -36.62
C SER A 361 -9.98 21.52 -36.62
N LYS A 362 -8.74 21.00 -36.57
CA LYS A 362 -8.45 19.56 -36.58
C LYS A 362 -7.98 19.06 -35.23
N SER A 363 -8.47 17.89 -34.85
CA SER A 363 -8.04 17.18 -33.64
C SER A 363 -6.98 16.14 -33.98
N TYR A 364 -5.99 15.98 -33.09
CA TYR A 364 -4.90 15.02 -33.20
C TYR A 364 -4.72 14.28 -31.88
N GLY A 365 -4.68 12.94 -31.94
CA GLY A 365 -4.42 12.10 -30.79
C GLY A 365 -2.93 11.88 -30.60
N PHE A 366 -2.48 11.96 -29.36
CA PHE A 366 -1.17 11.50 -28.92
C PHE A 366 -1.37 10.20 -28.15
N ASP A 367 -0.75 9.14 -28.62
CA ASP A 367 -0.86 7.83 -27.98
C ASP A 367 -0.27 7.85 -26.58
N VAL A 368 -1.04 7.36 -25.62
CA VAL A 368 -0.68 7.25 -24.19
C VAL A 368 -0.92 5.81 -23.77
N SER A 369 0.02 5.26 -23.01
CA SER A 369 -0.11 3.97 -22.34
C SER A 369 -0.12 4.19 -20.84
N LEU A 370 -1.27 4.02 -20.18
CA LEU A 370 -1.41 4.12 -18.73
C LEU A 370 -1.28 2.74 -18.10
N PRO A 371 -0.21 2.49 -17.30
CA PRO A 371 0.03 1.18 -16.71
C PRO A 371 -0.90 0.93 -15.52
N PHE A 372 -1.29 -0.35 -15.33
CA PHE A 372 -2.01 -0.85 -14.15
C PHE A 372 -1.73 -2.34 -13.99
N ASN A 373 -2.18 -2.97 -12.89
CA ASN A 373 -2.02 -4.41 -12.72
C ASN A 373 -3.28 -5.16 -13.18
N SER A 374 -3.12 -6.40 -13.62
CA SER A 374 -4.19 -7.15 -14.28
C SER A 374 -5.36 -7.52 -13.38
N ARG A 375 -5.17 -7.46 -12.05
CA ARG A 375 -6.22 -7.73 -11.07
C ARG A 375 -6.82 -6.46 -10.48
N ASP A 376 -6.17 -5.28 -10.71
CA ASP A 376 -6.68 -4.01 -10.19
C ASP A 376 -8.14 -3.79 -10.55
N ASP A 377 -8.93 -3.38 -9.59
CA ASP A 377 -10.27 -2.90 -9.81
C ASP A 377 -10.23 -1.58 -10.58
N ILE A 378 -10.82 -1.57 -11.78
CA ILE A 378 -10.93 -0.33 -12.57
C ILE A 378 -12.11 0.47 -12.02
N VAL A 379 -11.81 1.43 -11.16
CA VAL A 379 -12.81 2.34 -10.58
C VAL A 379 -13.41 3.24 -11.65
N TRP A 380 -12.55 3.82 -12.50
CA TRP A 380 -12.97 4.60 -13.65
C TRP A 380 -11.85 4.71 -14.71
N ARG A 381 -12.23 4.69 -15.96
CA ARG A 381 -11.32 4.99 -17.09
C ARG A 381 -12.05 5.67 -18.24
N GLY A 382 -11.38 6.62 -18.86
CA GLY A 382 -11.94 7.30 -20.04
C GLY A 382 -11.18 8.57 -20.37
N GLU A 383 -11.71 9.33 -21.31
CA GLU A 383 -11.23 10.64 -21.69
C GLU A 383 -12.05 11.73 -21.00
N LEU A 384 -11.37 12.70 -20.39
CA LEU A 384 -11.98 13.90 -19.82
C LEU A 384 -11.75 15.07 -20.78
N SER A 385 -12.83 15.57 -21.40
CA SER A 385 -12.73 16.70 -22.32
C SER A 385 -12.58 18.02 -21.59
N ALA A 386 -11.89 18.99 -22.22
CA ALA A 386 -11.80 20.37 -21.74
C ALA A 386 -13.20 20.93 -21.43
N ARG A 387 -14.16 20.72 -22.34
CA ARG A 387 -15.55 21.17 -22.17
C ARG A 387 -16.23 20.57 -20.92
N TYR A 388 -15.97 19.29 -20.62
CA TYR A 388 -16.50 18.64 -19.41
C TYR A 388 -15.89 19.28 -18.17
N LEU A 389 -14.56 19.38 -18.13
CA LEU A 389 -13.83 19.93 -16.99
C LEU A 389 -14.16 21.39 -16.72
N GLU A 390 -14.34 22.21 -17.77
CA GLU A 390 -14.77 23.61 -17.66
C GLU A 390 -16.22 23.74 -17.17
N LYS A 391 -17.12 22.88 -17.65
CA LYS A 391 -18.53 22.89 -17.22
C LYS A 391 -18.69 22.51 -15.75
N TYR A 392 -17.85 21.61 -15.26
CA TYR A 392 -17.90 21.08 -13.90
C TYR A 392 -16.73 21.56 -13.04
N ASP A 393 -16.13 22.70 -13.39
CA ASP A 393 -15.05 23.31 -12.62
C ASP A 393 -15.47 23.59 -11.17
N GLY A 394 -14.75 23.01 -10.21
CA GLY A 394 -15.06 23.07 -8.80
C GLY A 394 -16.30 22.32 -8.35
N ILE A 395 -16.94 21.55 -9.24
CA ILE A 395 -18.15 20.77 -8.94
C ILE A 395 -17.78 19.30 -8.74
N THR A 396 -18.19 18.75 -7.60
CA THR A 396 -18.02 17.32 -7.30
C THR A 396 -18.83 16.47 -8.29
N SER A 397 -18.19 15.48 -8.88
CA SER A 397 -18.79 14.56 -9.84
C SER A 397 -18.48 13.11 -9.47
N ARG A 398 -19.41 12.21 -9.79
CA ARG A 398 -19.29 10.78 -9.53
C ARG A 398 -18.46 10.07 -10.60
N PHE A 399 -17.50 9.27 -10.17
CA PHE A 399 -16.65 8.43 -11.01
C PHE A 399 -16.62 7.00 -10.46
N GLY A 400 -17.48 6.13 -10.98
CA GLY A 400 -17.67 4.80 -10.37
C GLY A 400 -18.15 4.90 -8.93
N ASP A 401 -17.41 4.32 -7.99
CA ASP A 401 -17.71 4.33 -6.56
C ASP A 401 -16.98 5.43 -5.77
N VAL A 402 -16.45 6.44 -6.48
CA VAL A 402 -15.79 7.58 -5.85
C VAL A 402 -16.37 8.91 -6.36
N ASP A 403 -16.23 9.95 -5.57
CA ASP A 403 -16.49 11.32 -5.99
C ASP A 403 -15.17 12.10 -6.13
N LEU A 404 -15.05 12.85 -7.23
CA LEU A 404 -13.89 13.68 -7.51
C LEU A 404 -14.33 15.13 -7.77
N THR A 405 -13.50 16.07 -7.36
CA THR A 405 -13.67 17.49 -7.71
C THR A 405 -12.44 17.98 -8.46
N PHE A 406 -12.61 18.29 -9.73
CA PHE A 406 -11.55 18.92 -10.54
C PHE A 406 -11.74 20.44 -10.54
N SER A 407 -10.65 21.19 -10.62
CA SER A 407 -10.73 22.64 -10.77
C SER A 407 -9.56 23.19 -11.60
N PHE A 408 -9.83 24.23 -12.37
CA PHE A 408 -8.78 24.99 -13.03
C PHE A 408 -8.26 26.10 -12.12
N LEU A 409 -6.94 26.22 -12.08
CA LEU A 409 -6.25 27.36 -11.47
C LEU A 409 -5.64 28.21 -12.60
N GLU A 410 -5.95 29.48 -12.64
CA GLU A 410 -5.32 30.47 -13.53
C GLU A 410 -4.03 30.96 -12.88
N ARG A 411 -2.98 31.11 -13.68
CA ARG A 411 -1.69 31.68 -13.27
C ARG A 411 -1.37 32.92 -14.05
#